data_e6e0da35e1241eba9bbda5f355367709
#
_entry.id   e6e0da35e1241eba9bbda5f355367709
#
_cell.length_a   1.000
_cell.length_b   1.000
_cell.length_c   1.000
_cell.angle_alpha   90.00
_cell.angle_beta   90.00
_cell.angle_gamma   90.00
#
_symmetry.space_group_name_H-M   'P 1'
#
loop_
_entity.id
_entity.type
_entity.pdbx_description
1 polymer ?
#
loop_
_entity_poly.entity_id
_entity_poly.type
_entity_poly.pdbx_seq_one_letter_code
_entity_poly.pdbx_strand_id
1 'polypeptide(L)'
;MPVIAGTDPDDPRLAPYRDIRERDLVGRDREFIAEGKVVVERLLAGSRHQARSLLIAEHRVPALGDMIAAAGELPVYAAAQPVLDRVAGFALHRGILAHGAAAAPADADALLADLPDRALLVVLVGISNHDNLGGIFRNAAAFGAAAVLLAPDCCDPLYRKAIRVSVGATLTVPFATVAGDLLDLLARHGFDALALSPHRATRLADVVRSPRVALLLGAEGPG
;
A
#
# COMPACT_ATOMS: atom_id res chain seq x y z
N MET A 1 -18.88 17.77 -7.09
CA MET A 1 -18.79 18.75 -5.97
C MET A 1 -17.88 19.91 -6.36
N PRO A 2 -18.12 21.13 -5.82
CA PRO A 2 -17.17 22.23 -6.03
C PRO A 2 -15.85 21.91 -5.33
N VAL A 3 -14.74 22.24 -5.99
CA VAL A 3 -13.41 22.19 -5.40
C VAL A 3 -13.32 23.30 -4.34
N ILE A 4 -12.84 22.97 -3.16
CA ILE A 4 -12.76 23.87 -2.01
C ILE A 4 -11.40 24.54 -2.00
N ALA A 5 -11.34 25.87 -1.99
CA ALA A 5 -10.09 26.58 -1.89
C ALA A 5 -9.43 26.38 -0.52
N GLY A 6 -8.18 25.91 -0.52
CA GLY A 6 -7.34 25.75 0.67
C GLY A 6 -6.26 26.83 0.71
N THR A 7 -6.62 28.03 1.14
CA THR A 7 -5.71 29.18 1.15
C THR A 7 -4.90 29.32 2.43
N ASP A 8 -5.39 28.75 3.53
CA ASP A 8 -4.75 28.81 4.85
C ASP A 8 -4.07 27.45 5.16
N PRO A 9 -2.72 27.42 5.32
CA PRO A 9 -2.03 26.19 5.72
C PRO A 9 -2.41 25.68 7.12
N ASP A 10 -2.98 26.54 7.97
CA ASP A 10 -3.42 26.20 9.32
C ASP A 10 -4.91 25.77 9.38
N ASP A 11 -5.59 25.69 8.23
CA ASP A 11 -6.96 25.20 8.14
C ASP A 11 -7.09 23.79 8.79
N PRO A 12 -7.98 23.59 9.76
CA PRO A 12 -8.19 22.30 10.42
C PRO A 12 -8.51 21.16 9.46
N ARG A 13 -9.17 21.46 8.33
CA ARG A 13 -9.51 20.47 7.30
C ARG A 13 -8.30 19.88 6.60
N LEU A 14 -7.16 20.58 6.61
CA LEU A 14 -5.88 20.14 6.06
C LEU A 14 -4.99 19.43 7.09
N ALA A 15 -5.44 19.30 8.34
CA ALA A 15 -4.68 18.66 9.41
C ALA A 15 -4.14 17.24 9.07
N PRO A 16 -4.87 16.36 8.35
CA PRO A 16 -4.34 15.04 7.96
C PRO A 16 -3.13 15.11 7.02
N TYR A 17 -2.93 16.21 6.31
CA TYR A 17 -1.87 16.40 5.34
C TYR A 17 -0.63 17.09 5.91
N ARG A 18 -0.63 17.49 7.21
CA ARG A 18 0.47 18.23 7.84
C ARG A 18 1.61 17.30 8.20
N ASP A 19 2.83 17.77 7.86
CA ASP A 19 4.10 17.13 8.26
C ASP A 19 4.16 15.62 7.92
N ILE A 20 3.55 15.25 6.80
CA ILE A 20 3.38 13.85 6.38
C ILE A 20 4.70 13.13 6.11
N ARG A 21 5.83 13.86 6.05
CA ARG A 21 7.15 13.28 5.91
C ARG A 21 7.58 12.51 7.15
N GLU A 22 7.30 13.09 8.32
CA GLU A 22 7.73 12.59 9.63
C GLU A 22 6.61 11.84 10.37
N ARG A 23 5.37 11.92 9.86
CA ARG A 23 4.20 11.42 10.56
C ARG A 23 3.82 10.02 10.07
N ASP A 24 3.80 9.05 10.99
CA ASP A 24 3.14 7.78 10.80
C ASP A 24 1.68 7.90 11.26
N LEU A 25 0.76 7.89 10.30
CA LEU A 25 -0.68 7.92 10.55
C LEU A 25 -1.26 6.53 10.78
N VAL A 26 -0.59 5.48 10.29
CA VAL A 26 -1.13 4.12 10.30
C VAL A 26 -1.17 3.54 11.70
N GLY A 27 -0.09 3.76 12.47
CA GLY A 27 0.06 3.19 13.81
C GLY A 27 -0.90 3.76 14.87
N ARG A 28 -1.45 4.97 14.66
CA ARG A 28 -2.30 5.65 15.64
C ARG A 28 -3.78 5.64 15.28
N ASP A 29 -4.09 6.08 14.06
CA ASP A 29 -5.45 6.40 13.66
C ASP A 29 -5.96 5.48 12.54
N ARG A 30 -5.12 4.53 12.10
CA ARG A 30 -5.38 3.67 10.94
C ARG A 30 -5.67 4.48 9.68
N GLU A 31 -4.99 5.60 9.54
CA GLU A 31 -5.08 6.50 8.41
C GLU A 31 -3.79 6.46 7.61
N PHE A 32 -3.82 6.88 6.35
CA PHE A 32 -2.64 6.93 5.50
C PHE A 32 -2.73 8.05 4.48
N ILE A 33 -1.58 8.39 3.89
CA ILE A 33 -1.50 9.33 2.78
C ILE A 33 -1.07 8.59 1.51
N ALA A 34 -1.89 8.72 0.47
CA ALA A 34 -1.60 8.28 -0.88
C ALA A 34 -1.09 9.46 -1.71
N GLU A 35 0.10 9.33 -2.33
CA GLU A 35 0.77 10.40 -3.06
C GLU A 35 0.91 10.08 -4.54
N GLY A 36 0.41 10.94 -5.40
CA GLY A 36 0.53 10.89 -6.85
C GLY A 36 -0.69 10.33 -7.57
N LYS A 37 -0.86 10.76 -8.84
CA LYS A 37 -2.08 10.52 -9.65
C LYS A 37 -2.47 9.05 -9.69
N VAL A 38 -1.58 8.16 -10.13
CA VAL A 38 -1.87 6.73 -10.28
C VAL A 38 -2.23 6.06 -8.95
N VAL A 39 -1.58 6.48 -7.86
CA VAL A 39 -1.86 5.93 -6.52
C VAL A 39 -3.25 6.35 -6.05
N VAL A 40 -3.60 7.62 -6.24
CA VAL A 40 -4.94 8.14 -5.90
C VAL A 40 -6.03 7.50 -6.76
N GLU A 41 -5.79 7.33 -8.06
CA GLU A 41 -6.71 6.61 -8.95
C GLU A 41 -6.98 5.18 -8.45
N ARG A 42 -5.95 4.45 -8.03
CA ARG A 42 -6.11 3.10 -7.47
C ARG A 42 -6.89 3.10 -6.16
N LEU A 43 -6.68 4.10 -5.31
CA LEU A 43 -7.44 4.23 -4.07
C LEU A 43 -8.94 4.45 -4.36
N LEU A 44 -9.27 5.30 -5.35
CA LEU A 44 -10.65 5.61 -5.72
C LEU A 44 -11.35 4.49 -6.50
N ALA A 45 -10.61 3.71 -7.30
CA ALA A 45 -11.18 2.77 -8.27
C ALA A 45 -11.47 1.36 -7.72
N GLY A 46 -11.27 1.07 -6.44
CA GLY A 46 -11.60 -0.26 -5.91
C GLY A 46 -10.63 -0.80 -4.86
N SER A 47 -9.99 0.06 -4.13
CA SER A 47 -9.28 -0.32 -2.92
C SER A 47 -10.27 -0.77 -1.83
N ARG A 48 -9.88 -1.76 -1.01
CA ARG A 48 -10.62 -2.09 0.23
C ARG A 48 -10.58 -0.95 1.26
N HIS A 49 -9.64 -0.02 1.10
CA HIS A 49 -9.47 1.17 1.93
C HIS A 49 -10.35 2.31 1.44
N GLN A 50 -10.66 3.27 2.31
CA GLN A 50 -11.56 4.38 1.99
C GLN A 50 -10.78 5.68 1.83
N ALA A 51 -10.97 6.38 0.72
CA ALA A 51 -10.58 7.78 0.62
C ALA A 51 -11.47 8.64 1.53
N ARG A 52 -10.86 9.65 2.18
CA ARG A 52 -11.55 10.61 3.05
C ARG A 52 -11.58 11.99 2.44
N SER A 53 -10.51 12.40 1.77
CA SER A 53 -10.42 13.67 1.07
C SER A 53 -9.25 13.67 0.09
N LEU A 54 -9.22 14.65 -0.81
CA LEU A 54 -8.11 14.93 -1.73
C LEU A 54 -7.54 16.31 -1.45
N LEU A 55 -6.23 16.48 -1.62
CA LEU A 55 -5.53 17.77 -1.62
C LEU A 55 -4.72 17.89 -2.91
N ILE A 56 -5.01 18.90 -3.72
CA ILE A 56 -4.51 19.05 -5.09
C ILE A 56 -3.89 20.45 -5.26
N ALA A 57 -2.77 20.51 -5.98
CA ALA A 57 -2.23 21.80 -6.42
C ALA A 57 -3.19 22.47 -7.41
N GLU A 58 -3.50 23.75 -7.21
CA GLU A 58 -4.48 24.51 -8.02
C GLU A 58 -4.21 24.40 -9.53
N HIS A 59 -2.94 24.52 -9.93
CA HIS A 59 -2.53 24.44 -11.34
C HIS A 59 -2.79 23.06 -11.97
N ARG A 60 -3.02 22.01 -11.16
CA ARG A 60 -3.31 20.65 -11.63
C ARG A 60 -4.79 20.34 -11.73
N VAL A 61 -5.66 21.12 -11.11
CA VAL A 61 -7.11 20.88 -11.10
C VAL A 61 -7.68 20.66 -12.51
N PRO A 62 -7.34 21.47 -13.54
CA PRO A 62 -7.86 21.25 -14.89
C PRO A 62 -7.47 19.89 -15.49
N ALA A 63 -6.26 19.39 -15.19
CA ALA A 63 -5.76 18.12 -15.70
C ALA A 63 -6.26 16.87 -14.92
N LEU A 64 -6.96 17.08 -13.81
CA LEU A 64 -7.45 16.04 -12.91
C LEU A 64 -8.98 15.97 -12.84
N GLY A 65 -9.67 16.56 -13.83
CA GLY A 65 -11.15 16.64 -13.86
C GLY A 65 -11.84 15.29 -13.70
N ASP A 66 -11.41 14.27 -14.43
CA ASP A 66 -11.97 12.90 -14.35
C ASP A 66 -11.78 12.29 -12.96
N MET A 67 -10.63 12.50 -12.35
CA MET A 67 -10.35 12.01 -10.99
C MET A 67 -11.19 12.74 -9.95
N ILE A 68 -11.35 14.05 -10.10
CA ILE A 68 -12.22 14.86 -9.23
C ILE A 68 -13.68 14.39 -9.36
N ALA A 69 -14.11 14.08 -10.57
CA ALA A 69 -15.43 13.49 -10.81
C ALA A 69 -15.56 12.10 -10.16
N ALA A 70 -14.54 11.25 -10.27
CA ALA A 70 -14.52 9.93 -9.64
C ALA A 70 -14.48 9.98 -8.11
N ALA A 71 -14.02 11.09 -7.52
CA ALA A 71 -14.06 11.30 -6.07
C ALA A 71 -15.50 11.49 -5.53
N GLY A 72 -16.49 11.78 -6.38
CA GLY A 72 -17.90 11.89 -5.99
C GLY A 72 -18.14 12.95 -4.93
N GLU A 73 -18.62 12.54 -3.75
CA GLU A 73 -18.93 13.42 -2.62
C GLU A 73 -17.72 13.69 -1.69
N LEU A 74 -16.55 13.14 -1.98
CA LEU A 74 -15.36 13.38 -1.16
C LEU A 74 -14.94 14.86 -1.22
N PRO A 75 -14.53 15.47 -0.08
CA PRO A 75 -13.95 16.79 -0.09
C PRO A 75 -12.67 16.85 -0.95
N VAL A 76 -12.63 17.76 -1.91
CA VAL A 76 -11.46 18.04 -2.74
C VAL A 76 -10.98 19.45 -2.45
N TYR A 77 -9.80 19.54 -1.83
CA TYR A 77 -9.16 20.81 -1.52
C TYR A 77 -8.16 21.15 -2.61
N ALA A 78 -8.17 22.41 -3.08
CA ALA A 78 -7.17 22.91 -3.99
C ALA A 78 -6.39 24.06 -3.34
N ALA A 79 -5.07 24.00 -3.39
CA ALA A 79 -4.22 25.00 -2.79
C ALA A 79 -3.05 25.38 -3.72
N ALA A 80 -2.58 26.63 -3.59
CA ALA A 80 -1.38 27.07 -4.27
C ALA A 80 -0.16 26.25 -3.81
N GLN A 81 0.82 26.05 -4.70
CA GLN A 81 1.98 25.21 -4.41
C GLN A 81 2.70 25.57 -3.08
N PRO A 82 2.92 26.87 -2.75
CA PRO A 82 3.55 27.22 -1.47
C PRO A 82 2.75 26.76 -0.22
N VAL A 83 1.42 26.77 -0.31
CA VAL A 83 0.55 26.30 0.77
C VAL A 83 0.67 24.77 0.92
N LEU A 84 0.64 24.04 -0.21
CA LEU A 84 0.84 22.60 -0.21
C LEU A 84 2.19 22.20 0.40
N ASP A 85 3.28 22.86 0.00
CA ASP A 85 4.62 22.56 0.48
C ASP A 85 4.73 22.83 1.99
N ARG A 86 4.11 23.90 2.47
CA ARG A 86 4.06 24.23 3.89
C ARG A 86 3.23 23.21 4.68
N VAL A 87 2.07 22.82 4.18
CA VAL A 87 1.22 21.79 4.81
C VAL A 87 1.93 20.45 4.85
N ALA A 88 2.51 20.00 3.74
CA ALA A 88 3.19 18.71 3.66
C ALA A 88 4.51 18.64 4.46
N GLY A 89 5.13 19.79 4.76
CA GLY A 89 6.44 19.89 5.40
C GLY A 89 7.63 19.68 4.45
N PHE A 90 7.39 19.62 3.12
CA PHE A 90 8.41 19.49 2.08
C PHE A 90 7.87 19.88 0.70
N ALA A 91 8.75 20.13 -0.28
CA ALA A 91 8.36 20.43 -1.65
C ALA A 91 7.61 19.24 -2.30
N LEU A 92 6.30 19.40 -2.53
CA LEU A 92 5.42 18.36 -3.05
C LEU A 92 5.38 18.38 -4.60
N HIS A 93 6.33 17.71 -5.24
CA HIS A 93 6.47 17.72 -6.70
C HIS A 93 5.29 17.10 -7.46
N ARG A 94 4.60 16.13 -6.89
CA ARG A 94 3.48 15.43 -7.56
C ARG A 94 2.17 16.20 -7.54
N GLY A 95 2.03 17.16 -6.61
CA GLY A 95 0.91 18.10 -6.54
C GLY A 95 -0.46 17.43 -6.32
N ILE A 96 -0.51 16.20 -5.81
CA ILE A 96 -1.74 15.52 -5.41
C ILE A 96 -1.49 14.53 -4.29
N LEU A 97 -2.33 14.62 -3.27
CA LEU A 97 -2.41 13.72 -2.11
C LEU A 97 -3.86 13.27 -1.92
N ALA A 98 -4.04 12.07 -1.39
CA ALA A 98 -5.29 11.62 -0.81
C ALA A 98 -5.07 11.20 0.65
N HIS A 99 -5.96 11.62 1.52
CA HIS A 99 -6.08 11.10 2.87
C HIS A 99 -7.00 9.88 2.83
N GLY A 100 -6.58 8.77 3.39
CA GLY A 100 -7.32 7.52 3.40
C GLY A 100 -7.41 6.90 4.78
N ALA A 101 -8.47 6.12 5.00
CA ALA A 101 -8.65 5.28 6.17
C ALA A 101 -8.44 3.81 5.81
N ALA A 102 -7.63 3.12 6.60
CA ALA A 102 -7.36 1.70 6.42
C ALA A 102 -8.58 0.85 6.79
N ALA A 103 -8.92 -0.10 5.94
CA ALA A 103 -9.89 -1.13 6.28
C ALA A 103 -9.42 -1.97 7.48
N ALA A 104 -10.33 -2.68 8.13
CA ALA A 104 -9.97 -3.62 9.20
C ALA A 104 -8.87 -4.58 8.74
N PRO A 105 -7.89 -4.96 9.61
CA PRO A 105 -6.92 -5.98 9.28
C PRO A 105 -7.64 -7.23 8.77
N ALA A 106 -7.10 -7.81 7.70
CA ALA A 106 -7.63 -9.09 7.21
C ALA A 106 -7.19 -10.21 8.16
N ASP A 107 -8.10 -11.12 8.44
CA ASP A 107 -7.76 -12.40 9.03
C ASP A 107 -7.02 -13.26 8.00
N ALA A 108 -5.87 -13.79 8.34
CA ALA A 108 -5.02 -14.52 7.41
C ALA A 108 -5.62 -15.87 7.01
N ASP A 109 -6.27 -16.57 7.94
CA ASP A 109 -6.95 -17.85 7.68
C ASP A 109 -8.12 -17.66 6.70
N ALA A 110 -8.98 -16.68 6.97
CA ALA A 110 -10.10 -16.34 6.08
C ALA A 110 -9.62 -15.90 4.70
N LEU A 111 -8.55 -15.06 4.64
CA LEU A 111 -7.96 -14.61 3.37
C LEU A 111 -7.48 -15.81 2.53
N LEU A 112 -6.80 -16.79 3.14
CA LEU A 112 -6.30 -17.97 2.42
C LEU A 112 -7.40 -18.94 2.01
N ALA A 113 -8.47 -19.04 2.81
CA ALA A 113 -9.63 -19.88 2.50
C ALA A 113 -10.37 -19.41 1.23
N ASP A 114 -10.42 -18.11 1.00
CA ASP A 114 -11.10 -17.50 -0.15
C ASP A 114 -10.27 -17.51 -1.46
N LEU A 115 -9.00 -17.97 -1.40
CA LEU A 115 -8.15 -18.00 -2.58
C LEU A 115 -8.49 -19.18 -3.51
N PRO A 116 -8.34 -19.00 -4.83
CA PRO A 116 -8.62 -20.05 -5.81
C PRO A 116 -7.67 -21.24 -5.68
N ASP A 117 -8.06 -22.39 -6.29
CA ASP A 117 -7.27 -23.63 -6.29
C ASP A 117 -5.85 -23.44 -6.87
N ARG A 118 -5.67 -22.48 -7.74
CA ARG A 118 -4.34 -22.06 -8.25
C ARG A 118 -4.04 -20.65 -7.74
N ALA A 119 -3.07 -20.56 -6.86
CA ALA A 119 -2.70 -19.29 -6.24
C ALA A 119 -1.20 -19.18 -5.99
N LEU A 120 -0.66 -17.99 -6.27
CA LEU A 120 0.68 -17.58 -5.86
C LEU A 120 0.54 -16.64 -4.66
N LEU A 121 1.21 -16.99 -3.57
CA LEU A 121 1.41 -16.11 -2.42
C LEU A 121 2.83 -15.57 -2.41
N VAL A 122 2.98 -14.38 -1.87
CA VAL A 122 4.27 -13.83 -1.43
C VAL A 122 4.23 -13.70 0.08
N VAL A 123 5.26 -14.22 0.75
CA VAL A 123 5.36 -14.19 2.21
C VAL A 123 6.61 -13.41 2.61
N LEU A 124 6.43 -12.41 3.46
CA LEU A 124 7.49 -11.50 3.88
C LEU A 124 7.84 -11.73 5.34
N VAL A 125 9.13 -11.90 5.64
CA VAL A 125 9.66 -12.10 6.99
C VAL A 125 10.80 -11.11 7.22
N GLY A 126 10.69 -10.27 8.24
CA GLY A 126 11.74 -9.31 8.61
C GLY A 126 11.96 -8.15 7.64
N ILE A 127 11.04 -7.87 6.74
CA ILE A 127 11.17 -6.77 5.77
C ILE A 127 10.86 -5.45 6.47
N SER A 128 11.88 -4.79 6.99
CA SER A 128 11.77 -3.50 7.71
C SER A 128 11.90 -2.26 6.80
N ASN A 129 12.44 -2.40 5.60
CA ASN A 129 12.63 -1.31 4.65
C ASN A 129 11.39 -1.10 3.79
N HIS A 130 10.77 0.09 3.87
CA HIS A 130 9.55 0.43 3.10
C HIS A 130 9.78 0.45 1.57
N ASP A 131 11.00 0.74 1.08
CA ASP A 131 11.29 0.67 -0.35
C ASP A 131 11.27 -0.77 -0.84
N ASN A 132 11.89 -1.70 -0.07
CA ASN A 132 11.89 -3.12 -0.38
C ASN A 132 10.47 -3.68 -0.33
N LEU A 133 9.73 -3.40 0.74
CA LEU A 133 8.34 -3.82 0.87
C LEU A 133 7.48 -3.30 -0.27
N GLY A 134 7.55 -2.01 -0.59
CA GLY A 134 6.81 -1.41 -1.70
C GLY A 134 7.20 -2.02 -3.05
N GLY A 135 8.49 -2.27 -3.29
CA GLY A 135 8.99 -2.94 -4.49
C GLY A 135 8.46 -4.37 -4.63
N ILE A 136 8.41 -5.12 -3.53
CA ILE A 136 7.86 -6.49 -3.51
C ILE A 136 6.36 -6.47 -3.82
N PHE A 137 5.57 -5.59 -3.20
CA PHE A 137 4.14 -5.45 -3.51
C PHE A 137 3.89 -5.09 -4.97
N ARG A 138 4.72 -4.22 -5.55
CA ARG A 138 4.63 -3.86 -6.97
C ARG A 138 4.88 -5.08 -7.87
N ASN A 139 5.89 -5.89 -7.55
CA ASN A 139 6.17 -7.12 -8.28
C ASN A 139 5.09 -8.18 -8.05
N ALA A 140 4.60 -8.34 -6.82
CA ALA A 140 3.49 -9.23 -6.50
C ALA A 140 2.25 -8.92 -7.36
N ALA A 141 1.89 -7.64 -7.48
CA ALA A 141 0.81 -7.21 -8.38
C ALA A 141 1.10 -7.52 -9.84
N ALA A 142 2.32 -7.26 -10.32
CA ALA A 142 2.70 -7.47 -11.72
C ALA A 142 2.72 -8.95 -12.13
N PHE A 143 3.08 -9.85 -11.21
CA PHE A 143 3.09 -11.29 -11.43
C PHE A 143 1.80 -11.99 -11.02
N GLY A 144 0.75 -11.25 -10.63
CA GLY A 144 -0.55 -11.81 -10.31
C GLY A 144 -0.58 -12.63 -9.02
N ALA A 145 0.24 -12.26 -8.02
CA ALA A 145 0.13 -12.85 -6.70
C ALA A 145 -1.28 -12.61 -6.12
N ALA A 146 -1.90 -13.66 -5.61
CA ALA A 146 -3.26 -13.62 -5.07
C ALA A 146 -3.32 -12.83 -3.74
N ALA A 147 -2.27 -12.93 -2.92
CA ALA A 147 -2.13 -12.17 -1.69
C ALA A 147 -0.66 -12.07 -1.23
N VAL A 148 -0.43 -11.19 -0.25
CA VAL A 148 0.83 -11.06 0.47
C VAL A 148 0.58 -11.34 1.95
N LEU A 149 1.34 -12.24 2.55
CA LEU A 149 1.37 -12.45 4.00
C LEU A 149 2.61 -11.77 4.59
N LEU A 150 2.46 -11.16 5.76
CA LEU A 150 3.54 -10.50 6.47
C LEU A 150 3.73 -11.12 7.85
N ALA A 151 4.97 -11.41 8.21
CA ALA A 151 5.33 -11.66 9.60
C ALA A 151 5.22 -10.35 10.41
N PRO A 152 5.05 -10.41 11.75
CA PRO A 152 4.82 -9.23 12.58
C PRO A 152 5.97 -8.24 12.62
N ASP A 153 7.17 -8.67 12.24
CA ASP A 153 8.42 -7.87 12.19
C ASP A 153 8.59 -7.10 10.87
N CYS A 154 7.65 -7.20 9.95
CA CYS A 154 7.64 -6.40 8.73
C CYS A 154 7.13 -4.97 8.97
N CYS A 155 7.63 -4.01 8.19
CA CYS A 155 7.09 -2.65 8.20
C CYS A 155 5.67 -2.61 7.58
N ASP A 156 4.91 -1.54 7.89
CA ASP A 156 3.52 -1.41 7.47
C ASP A 156 3.41 -1.11 5.96
N PRO A 157 2.63 -1.89 5.18
CA PRO A 157 2.37 -1.64 3.77
C PRO A 157 1.64 -0.32 3.48
N LEU A 158 0.90 0.22 4.45
CA LEU A 158 0.16 1.47 4.31
C LEU A 158 0.97 2.71 4.70
N TYR A 159 2.23 2.53 5.10
CA TYR A 159 3.11 3.67 5.28
C TYR A 159 3.30 4.41 3.94
N ARG A 160 3.23 5.75 3.95
CA ARG A 160 3.25 6.60 2.74
C ARG A 160 4.33 6.23 1.72
N LYS A 161 5.55 5.91 2.20
CA LYS A 161 6.67 5.55 1.34
C LYS A 161 6.43 4.20 0.63
N ALA A 162 5.91 3.20 1.34
CA ALA A 162 5.58 1.89 0.77
C ALA A 162 4.47 2.01 -0.28
N ILE A 163 3.39 2.76 0.02
CA ILE A 163 2.31 3.05 -0.95
C ILE A 163 2.88 3.70 -2.21
N ARG A 164 3.76 4.69 -2.06
CA ARG A 164 4.35 5.42 -3.19
C ARG A 164 5.25 4.54 -4.05
N VAL A 165 6.16 3.78 -3.43
CA VAL A 165 7.12 2.90 -4.13
C VAL A 165 6.40 1.75 -4.83
N SER A 166 5.37 1.19 -4.19
CA SER A 166 4.53 0.16 -4.80
C SER A 166 3.66 0.68 -5.95
N VAL A 167 3.66 1.99 -6.20
CA VAL A 167 2.72 2.65 -7.14
C VAL A 167 1.27 2.33 -6.76
N GLY A 168 0.97 2.19 -5.45
CA GLY A 168 -0.34 1.88 -4.91
C GLY A 168 -0.72 0.38 -4.94
N ALA A 169 0.20 -0.53 -5.25
CA ALA A 169 -0.09 -1.97 -5.18
C ALA A 169 -0.44 -2.42 -3.75
N THR A 170 0.13 -1.78 -2.73
CA THR A 170 -0.25 -2.04 -1.32
C THR A 170 -1.71 -1.69 -1.01
N LEU A 171 -2.38 -0.88 -1.83
CA LEU A 171 -3.79 -0.53 -1.68
C LEU A 171 -4.73 -1.54 -2.36
N THR A 172 -4.22 -2.35 -3.29
CA THR A 172 -5.04 -3.22 -4.15
C THR A 172 -4.75 -4.71 -3.98
N VAL A 173 -3.49 -5.09 -3.73
CA VAL A 173 -3.14 -6.49 -3.45
C VAL A 173 -3.61 -6.86 -2.05
N PRO A 174 -4.42 -7.90 -1.87
CA PRO A 174 -4.83 -8.35 -0.55
C PRO A 174 -3.62 -8.72 0.32
N PHE A 175 -3.64 -8.34 1.60
CA PHE A 175 -2.59 -8.74 2.53
C PHE A 175 -3.12 -8.96 3.94
N ALA A 176 -2.42 -9.78 4.72
CA ALA A 176 -2.66 -9.99 6.14
C ALA A 176 -1.35 -10.15 6.90
N THR A 177 -1.34 -9.77 8.17
CA THR A 177 -0.23 -10.06 9.10
C THR A 177 -0.54 -11.34 9.86
N VAL A 178 0.43 -12.26 9.89
CA VAL A 178 0.31 -13.57 10.55
C VAL A 178 1.02 -13.51 11.89
N ALA A 179 0.28 -13.58 12.99
CA ALA A 179 0.82 -13.53 14.35
C ALA A 179 1.23 -14.93 14.91
N GLY A 180 0.92 -16.01 14.19
CA GLY A 180 1.18 -17.40 14.60
C GLY A 180 2.23 -18.10 13.75
N ASP A 181 2.20 -19.44 13.77
CA ASP A 181 3.06 -20.26 12.91
C ASP A 181 2.63 -20.14 11.45
N LEU A 182 3.47 -19.44 10.69
CA LEU A 182 3.25 -19.15 9.28
C LEU A 182 3.35 -20.41 8.41
N LEU A 183 4.26 -21.35 8.73
CA LEU A 183 4.42 -22.57 7.94
C LEU A 183 3.24 -23.52 8.19
N ASP A 184 2.74 -23.61 9.42
CA ASP A 184 1.53 -24.36 9.74
C ASP A 184 0.30 -23.79 9.02
N LEU A 185 0.16 -22.45 9.01
CA LEU A 185 -0.92 -21.79 8.27
C LEU A 185 -0.87 -22.15 6.77
N LEU A 186 0.30 -22.05 6.14
CA LEU A 186 0.47 -22.38 4.72
C LEU A 186 0.14 -23.85 4.44
N ALA A 187 0.61 -24.77 5.30
CA ALA A 187 0.37 -26.20 5.16
C ALA A 187 -1.13 -26.55 5.26
N ARG A 188 -1.84 -25.97 6.24
CA ARG A 188 -3.31 -26.17 6.42
C ARG A 188 -4.09 -25.74 5.18
N HIS A 189 -3.62 -24.72 4.46
CA HIS A 189 -4.24 -24.23 3.23
C HIS A 189 -3.63 -24.86 1.95
N GLY A 190 -2.80 -25.90 2.07
CA GLY A 190 -2.26 -26.65 0.94
C GLY A 190 -1.25 -25.89 0.08
N PHE A 191 -0.54 -24.91 0.65
CA PHE A 191 0.53 -24.20 -0.05
C PHE A 191 1.88 -24.87 0.13
N ASP A 192 2.59 -25.08 -0.97
CA ASP A 192 4.01 -25.43 -0.96
C ASP A 192 4.83 -24.17 -0.69
N ALA A 193 5.61 -24.19 0.39
CA ALA A 193 6.46 -23.09 0.81
C ALA A 193 7.84 -23.17 0.15
N LEU A 194 8.21 -22.14 -0.63
CA LEU A 194 9.50 -22.01 -1.30
C LEU A 194 10.27 -20.82 -0.74
N ALA A 195 11.25 -21.08 0.11
CA ALA A 195 12.14 -20.05 0.63
C ALA A 195 13.21 -19.68 -0.40
N LEU A 196 13.26 -18.39 -0.76
CA LEU A 196 14.29 -17.87 -1.67
C LEU A 196 15.57 -17.60 -0.88
N SER A 197 16.68 -18.25 -1.29
CA SER A 197 17.99 -18.10 -0.65
C SER A 197 19.08 -18.03 -1.72
N PRO A 198 20.06 -17.12 -1.61
CA PRO A 198 21.19 -17.05 -2.54
C PRO A 198 22.16 -18.24 -2.40
N HIS A 199 22.06 -19.01 -1.31
CA HIS A 199 23.03 -20.07 -0.97
C HIS A 199 22.54 -21.48 -1.28
N ARG A 200 21.49 -21.67 -2.10
CA ARG A 200 20.95 -22.98 -2.42
C ARG A 200 21.29 -23.43 -3.86
N ALA A 201 21.50 -24.75 -4.02
CA ALA A 201 21.79 -25.32 -5.31
C ALA A 201 20.59 -25.41 -6.26
N THR A 202 19.37 -25.52 -5.72
CA THR A 202 18.15 -25.63 -6.52
C THR A 202 17.73 -24.26 -7.03
N ARG A 203 17.62 -24.11 -8.34
CA ARG A 203 17.13 -22.88 -8.97
C ARG A 203 15.60 -22.86 -8.98
N LEU A 204 14.99 -21.69 -8.82
CA LEU A 204 13.54 -21.54 -8.87
C LEU A 204 12.93 -22.08 -10.18
N ALA A 205 13.67 -21.99 -11.29
CA ALA A 205 13.24 -22.52 -12.58
C ALA A 205 13.12 -24.06 -12.63
N ASP A 206 13.86 -24.76 -11.76
CA ASP A 206 13.94 -26.22 -11.71
C ASP A 206 12.96 -26.82 -10.70
N VAL A 207 12.25 -25.97 -9.95
CA VAL A 207 11.24 -26.43 -8.97
C VAL A 207 9.97 -26.87 -9.68
N VAL A 208 9.50 -28.07 -9.36
CA VAL A 208 8.19 -28.56 -9.79
C VAL A 208 7.13 -27.71 -9.09
N ARG A 209 6.27 -27.04 -9.85
CA ARG A 209 5.28 -26.11 -9.32
C ARG A 209 4.00 -26.84 -8.95
N SER A 210 3.58 -26.73 -7.69
CA SER A 210 2.24 -27.08 -7.28
C SER A 210 1.23 -26.00 -7.70
N PRO A 211 -0.07 -26.31 -7.69
CA PRO A 211 -1.10 -25.29 -7.93
C PRO A 211 -1.09 -24.14 -6.93
N ARG A 212 -0.76 -24.40 -5.67
CA ARG A 212 -0.72 -23.42 -4.58
C ARG A 212 0.72 -23.27 -4.07
N VAL A 213 1.35 -22.16 -4.37
CA VAL A 213 2.76 -21.88 -4.03
C VAL A 213 2.88 -20.60 -3.24
N ALA A 214 3.67 -20.64 -2.18
CA ALA A 214 4.05 -19.48 -1.37
C ALA A 214 5.56 -19.22 -1.52
N LEU A 215 5.93 -18.06 -2.06
CA LEU A 215 7.32 -17.60 -2.13
C LEU A 215 7.68 -16.83 -0.86
N LEU A 216 8.62 -17.34 -0.09
CA LEU A 216 9.09 -16.72 1.14
C LEU A 216 10.32 -15.86 0.85
N LEU A 217 10.24 -14.60 1.23
CA LEU A 217 11.27 -13.57 1.10
C LEU A 217 11.67 -13.09 2.49
N GLY A 218 12.94 -13.24 2.84
CA GLY A 218 13.52 -12.77 4.09
C GLY A 218 14.15 -11.39 3.96
N ALA A 219 14.57 -10.83 5.11
CA ALA A 219 15.34 -9.58 5.17
C ALA A 219 16.71 -9.75 4.47
N GLU A 220 17.24 -8.62 4.00
CA GLU A 220 18.66 -8.55 3.57
C GLU A 220 19.55 -8.68 4.79
N GLY A 221 20.41 -9.71 4.80
CA GLY A 221 21.31 -9.99 5.91
C GLY A 221 21.99 -11.34 5.79
N PRO A 222 22.75 -11.77 6.81
CA PRO A 222 23.49 -13.04 6.75
C PRO A 222 22.63 -14.31 6.78
N GLY A 223 21.35 -14.19 6.55
CA GLY A 223 20.41 -15.29 6.31
C GLY A 223 19.94 -15.99 7.59
#